data_5ff20bd17e45a224225df78df6dd0cf6
#
_entry.id   5ff20bd17e45a224225df78df6dd0cf6
#
_cell.length_a   1.000
_cell.length_b   1.000
_cell.length_c   1.000
_cell.angle_alpha   90.00
_cell.angle_beta   90.00
_cell.angle_gamma   90.00
#
_symmetry.space_group_name_H-M   'P 1'
#
loop_
_entity.id
_entity.type
_entity.pdbx_description
1 polymer ?
#
loop_
_entity_poly.entity_id
_entity_poly.type
_entity_poly.pdbx_seq_one_letter_code
_entity_poly.pdbx_strand_id
1 'polypeptide(L)'
;NYRNMLVATDAFGRDIILHDDHYISYHANLHYDSENMGVFPTRGAKFNAEYAYFTDNFTQYDNHLGFSELSAMWRLSFPLNSHFTLQPMAYGRLLFGRDIPYIRQNVIGGQWFGHYFEQQMPFVGVGNVELTDPHFIAMQLKAQQRLGTNNYILFHVAAAQHVDKLRNILDKGPMLGYQLGYYYKTIFGPLGASFEYSNKTDCLHFYINLGFEF
;
A
#
# COMPACT_ATOMS: atom_id res chain seq x y z
N ASN A 1 -15.76 13.30 32.19
CA ASN A 1 -14.82 12.93 31.14
C ASN A 1 -14.11 11.64 31.56
N TYR A 2 -14.68 10.48 31.22
CA TYR A 2 -13.98 9.21 31.30
C TYR A 2 -13.21 9.07 29.99
N ARG A 3 -11.89 9.30 30.01
CA ARG A 3 -11.01 8.85 28.94
C ARG A 3 -10.86 7.35 29.11
N ASN A 4 -11.45 6.56 28.24
CA ASN A 4 -11.19 5.14 28.17
C ASN A 4 -9.78 4.97 27.58
N MET A 5 -8.82 4.70 28.44
CA MET A 5 -7.47 4.36 28.05
C MET A 5 -7.45 2.87 27.71
N LEU A 6 -7.38 2.51 26.45
CA LEU A 6 -7.08 1.15 25.99
C LEU A 6 -5.57 0.99 25.98
N VAL A 7 -5.05 0.12 26.81
CA VAL A 7 -3.64 -0.27 26.81
C VAL A 7 -3.52 -1.54 25.97
N ALA A 8 -2.81 -1.49 24.86
CA ALA A 8 -2.44 -2.64 24.07
C ALA A 8 -0.92 -2.84 24.17
N THR A 9 -0.46 -4.08 24.19
CA THR A 9 0.97 -4.40 24.21
C THR A 9 1.40 -4.79 22.79
N ASP A 10 2.46 -4.15 22.26
CA ASP A 10 3.01 -4.50 20.95
C ASP A 10 3.77 -5.85 20.99
N ALA A 11 4.17 -6.32 19.80
CA ALA A 11 4.93 -7.57 19.66
C ALA A 11 6.30 -7.57 20.38
N PHE A 12 6.77 -6.40 20.81
CA PHE A 12 8.02 -6.21 21.55
C PHE A 12 7.80 -6.00 23.06
N GLY A 13 6.56 -6.18 23.54
CA GLY A 13 6.20 -6.02 24.95
C GLY A 13 6.12 -4.56 25.43
N ARG A 14 5.98 -3.59 24.51
CA ARG A 14 5.80 -2.18 24.87
C ARG A 14 4.30 -1.87 25.00
N ASP A 15 3.92 -1.18 26.06
CA ASP A 15 2.56 -0.74 26.24
C ASP A 15 2.25 0.43 25.29
N ILE A 16 1.22 0.23 24.48
CA ILE A 16 0.67 1.25 23.60
C ILE A 16 -0.59 1.80 24.26
N ILE A 17 -0.56 3.07 24.60
CA ILE A 17 -1.73 3.76 25.13
C ILE A 17 -2.56 4.24 23.93
N LEU A 18 -3.72 3.62 23.72
CA LEU A 18 -4.69 4.07 22.75
C LEU A 18 -5.61 5.08 23.43
N HIS A 19 -5.51 6.34 23.03
CA HIS A 19 -6.44 7.38 23.46
C HIS A 19 -7.71 7.32 22.60
N ASP A 20 -8.86 7.50 23.24
CA ASP A 20 -10.14 7.75 22.55
C ASP A 20 -10.16 9.22 22.12
N ASP A 21 -9.56 9.50 20.95
CA ASP A 21 -9.40 10.84 20.44
C ASP A 21 -10.47 11.15 19.37
N HIS A 22 -11.11 12.28 19.52
CA HIS A 22 -11.98 12.84 18.49
C HIS A 22 -11.17 13.80 17.62
N TYR A 23 -11.22 13.60 16.30
CA TYR A 23 -10.58 14.51 15.36
C TYR A 23 -11.48 14.81 14.18
N ILE A 24 -11.26 15.99 13.60
CA ILE A 24 -11.84 16.44 12.34
C ILE A 24 -10.76 16.30 11.29
N SER A 25 -11.11 15.77 10.13
CA SER A 25 -10.18 15.69 9.02
C SER A 25 -10.68 16.46 7.81
N TYR A 26 -9.76 17.15 7.15
CA TYR A 26 -9.99 17.82 5.87
C TYR A 26 -9.27 17.01 4.78
N HIS A 27 -10.01 16.62 3.76
CA HIS A 27 -9.51 15.79 2.68
C HIS A 27 -9.53 16.53 1.35
N ALA A 28 -8.48 16.33 0.56
CA ALA A 28 -8.43 16.73 -0.84
C ALA A 28 -7.99 15.53 -1.67
N ASN A 29 -8.83 15.10 -2.62
CA ASN A 29 -8.59 13.91 -3.42
C ASN A 29 -8.47 14.29 -4.90
N LEU A 30 -7.49 13.71 -5.57
CA LEU A 30 -7.31 13.78 -7.02
C LEU A 30 -7.28 12.36 -7.57
N HIS A 31 -8.22 12.08 -8.48
CA HIS A 31 -8.35 10.79 -9.14
C HIS A 31 -8.34 10.96 -10.66
N TYR A 32 -7.53 10.16 -11.33
CA TYR A 32 -7.50 10.03 -12.78
C TYR A 32 -7.34 8.56 -13.15
N ASP A 33 -8.22 8.07 -14.03
CA ASP A 33 -8.15 6.71 -14.55
C ASP A 33 -8.51 6.70 -16.03
N SER A 34 -7.56 6.27 -16.85
CA SER A 34 -7.72 6.07 -18.30
C SER A 34 -7.37 4.64 -18.73
N GLU A 35 -7.28 3.71 -17.76
CA GLU A 35 -6.99 2.31 -18.08
C GLU A 35 -8.14 1.68 -18.88
N ASN A 36 -7.77 0.89 -19.89
CA ASN A 36 -8.73 0.30 -20.81
C ASN A 36 -9.53 -0.88 -20.24
N MET A 37 -9.12 -1.45 -19.11
CA MET A 37 -9.76 -2.57 -18.42
C MET A 37 -9.50 -2.47 -16.92
N GLY A 38 -10.51 -2.82 -16.10
CA GLY A 38 -10.35 -2.86 -14.63
C GLY A 38 -9.41 -3.98 -14.17
N VAL A 39 -9.49 -5.14 -14.84
CA VAL A 39 -8.65 -6.31 -14.55
C VAL A 39 -7.68 -6.53 -15.71
N PHE A 40 -6.39 -6.68 -15.42
CA PHE A 40 -5.32 -6.85 -16.41
C PHE A 40 -5.28 -5.73 -17.46
N PRO A 41 -5.20 -4.44 -17.06
CA PRO A 41 -5.13 -3.35 -18.01
C PRO A 41 -3.89 -3.48 -18.90
N THR A 42 -4.04 -3.11 -20.17
CA THR A 42 -2.97 -3.18 -21.15
C THR A 42 -2.53 -1.81 -21.65
N ARG A 43 -3.37 -0.78 -21.45
CA ARG A 43 -3.09 0.60 -21.85
C ARG A 43 -3.73 1.57 -20.88
N GLY A 44 -3.11 2.74 -20.75
CA GLY A 44 -3.62 3.85 -19.97
C GLY A 44 -2.79 4.16 -18.76
N ALA A 45 -3.29 5.08 -17.96
CA ALA A 45 -2.67 5.50 -16.72
C ALA A 45 -3.73 5.61 -15.62
N LYS A 46 -3.34 5.30 -14.41
CA LYS A 46 -4.13 5.53 -13.21
C LYS A 46 -3.30 6.35 -12.23
N PHE A 47 -3.91 7.38 -11.69
CA PHE A 47 -3.31 8.24 -10.68
C PHE A 47 -4.33 8.53 -9.59
N ASN A 48 -3.94 8.28 -8.35
CA ASN A 48 -4.70 8.65 -7.17
C ASN A 48 -3.76 9.43 -6.26
N ALA A 49 -4.21 10.56 -5.75
CA ALA A 49 -3.52 11.29 -4.69
C ALA A 49 -4.55 11.78 -3.68
N GLU A 50 -4.21 11.67 -2.43
CA GLU A 50 -5.01 12.15 -1.32
C GLU A 50 -4.13 12.91 -0.35
N TYR A 51 -4.60 14.07 0.03
CA TYR A 51 -4.04 14.84 1.14
C TYR A 51 -5.11 14.95 2.22
N ALA A 52 -4.75 14.63 3.46
CA ALA A 52 -5.60 14.80 4.61
C ALA A 52 -4.89 15.62 5.70
N TYR A 53 -5.61 16.52 6.34
CA TYR A 53 -5.17 17.25 7.53
C TYR A 53 -6.07 16.90 8.70
N PHE A 54 -5.49 16.49 9.81
CA PHE A 54 -6.19 16.04 11.00
C PHE A 54 -6.01 17.04 12.14
N THR A 55 -7.11 17.37 12.82
CA THR A 55 -7.14 18.34 13.90
C THR A 55 -8.26 18.00 14.89
N ASP A 56 -8.12 18.36 16.16
CA ASP A 56 -9.17 18.20 17.18
C ASP A 56 -10.01 19.47 17.36
N ASN A 57 -9.48 20.64 17.00
CA ASN A 57 -10.12 21.94 17.19
C ASN A 57 -9.92 22.89 16.02
N PHE A 58 -10.05 22.41 14.78
CA PHE A 58 -9.87 23.13 13.51
C PHE A 58 -8.42 23.45 13.12
N THR A 59 -7.50 23.58 14.06
CA THR A 59 -6.11 23.96 13.79
C THR A 59 -5.08 23.16 14.55
N GLN A 60 -5.50 22.47 15.62
CA GLN A 60 -4.60 21.76 16.51
C GLN A 60 -5.06 20.31 16.72
N TYR A 61 -4.16 19.46 17.15
CA TYR A 61 -4.42 18.12 17.59
C TYR A 61 -3.74 17.93 18.96
N ASP A 62 -4.52 17.51 19.97
CA ASP A 62 -4.12 17.35 21.37
C ASP A 62 -3.30 18.55 21.91
N ASN A 63 -3.81 19.77 21.67
CA ASN A 63 -3.18 21.06 21.96
C ASN A 63 -1.88 21.36 21.19
N HIS A 64 -1.53 20.54 20.19
CA HIS A 64 -0.43 20.77 19.28
C HIS A 64 -0.94 21.12 17.87
N LEU A 65 -0.03 21.48 16.98
CA LEU A 65 -0.37 21.60 15.56
C LEU A 65 -0.83 20.24 15.06
N GLY A 66 -1.89 20.20 14.25
CA GLY A 66 -2.40 18.99 13.65
C GLY A 66 -1.35 18.28 12.81
N PHE A 67 -1.65 17.07 12.40
CA PHE A 67 -0.79 16.30 11.51
C PHE A 67 -1.41 16.15 10.12
N SER A 68 -0.57 15.94 9.13
CA SER A 68 -0.97 15.78 7.74
C SER A 68 -0.57 14.42 7.20
N GLU A 69 -1.36 13.95 6.27
CA GLU A 69 -1.14 12.73 5.53
C GLU A 69 -1.16 13.04 4.03
N LEU A 70 -0.19 12.52 3.30
CA LEU A 70 -0.14 12.55 1.86
C LEU A 70 0.02 11.13 1.35
N SER A 71 -0.96 10.60 0.66
CA SER A 71 -0.88 9.33 -0.06
C SER A 71 -0.95 9.58 -1.57
N ALA A 72 -0.19 8.81 -2.32
CA ALA A 72 -0.23 8.87 -3.78
C ALA A 72 0.06 7.50 -4.40
N MET A 73 -0.59 7.22 -5.53
CA MET A 73 -0.33 6.07 -6.36
C MET A 73 -0.41 6.50 -7.83
N TRP A 74 0.60 6.12 -8.58
CA TRP A 74 0.67 6.33 -10.01
C TRP A 74 1.05 5.03 -10.70
N ARG A 75 0.25 4.61 -11.67
CA ARG A 75 0.45 3.40 -12.47
C ARG A 75 0.31 3.73 -13.95
N LEU A 76 1.20 3.19 -14.76
CA LEU A 76 1.10 3.20 -16.22
C LEU A 76 0.93 1.77 -16.71
N SER A 77 0.15 1.61 -17.78
CA SER A 77 0.00 0.34 -18.48
C SER A 77 0.33 0.58 -19.95
N PHE A 78 1.36 -0.10 -20.46
CA PHE A 78 1.73 0.03 -21.87
C PHE A 78 2.07 -1.35 -22.47
N PRO A 79 1.46 -1.67 -23.62
CA PRO A 79 1.71 -2.92 -24.30
C PRO A 79 3.04 -2.84 -25.05
N LEU A 80 3.91 -3.81 -24.86
CA LEU A 80 5.08 -4.02 -25.71
C LEU A 80 4.72 -4.79 -26.99
N ASN A 81 3.74 -5.68 -26.88
CA ASN A 81 3.13 -6.38 -28.03
C ASN A 81 1.68 -6.77 -27.68
N SER A 82 1.03 -7.54 -28.57
CA SER A 82 -0.38 -7.95 -28.41
C SER A 82 -0.65 -8.84 -27.17
N HIS A 83 0.38 -9.43 -26.59
CA HIS A 83 0.25 -10.37 -25.46
C HIS A 83 1.07 -9.99 -24.24
N PHE A 84 1.96 -9.01 -24.34
CA PHE A 84 2.85 -8.63 -23.25
C PHE A 84 2.71 -7.17 -22.91
N THR A 85 2.45 -6.87 -21.65
CA THR A 85 2.26 -5.53 -21.11
C THR A 85 3.19 -5.30 -19.94
N LEU A 86 3.80 -4.12 -19.88
CA LEU A 86 4.52 -3.64 -18.69
C LEU A 86 3.70 -2.60 -17.94
N GLN A 87 3.77 -2.68 -16.62
CA GLN A 87 3.06 -1.77 -15.73
C GLN A 87 4.01 -1.28 -14.62
N PRO A 88 4.77 -0.20 -14.85
CA PRO A 88 5.44 0.49 -13.76
C PRO A 88 4.41 1.18 -12.86
N MET A 89 4.65 1.13 -11.56
CA MET A 89 3.85 1.77 -10.53
C MET A 89 4.75 2.38 -9.48
N ALA A 90 4.40 3.57 -9.01
CA ALA A 90 4.98 4.19 -7.83
C ALA A 90 3.85 4.54 -6.86
N TYR A 91 4.06 4.29 -5.59
CA TYR A 91 3.08 4.60 -4.56
C TYR A 91 3.75 4.85 -3.22
N GLY A 92 3.05 5.53 -2.35
CA GLY A 92 3.55 5.79 -1.02
C GLY A 92 2.58 6.58 -0.16
N ARG A 93 2.90 6.64 1.12
CA ARG A 93 2.16 7.39 2.11
C ARG A 93 3.12 8.03 3.09
N LEU A 94 2.99 9.33 3.27
CA LEU A 94 3.87 10.17 4.08
C LEU A 94 3.03 10.87 5.15
N LEU A 95 3.49 10.83 6.37
CA LEU A 95 2.86 11.47 7.51
C LEU A 95 3.74 12.62 8.01
N PHE A 96 3.16 13.77 8.27
CA PHE A 96 3.84 14.97 8.70
C PHE A 96 3.18 15.52 9.96
N GLY A 97 3.94 15.64 11.04
CA GLY A 97 3.48 16.12 12.33
C GLY A 97 4.46 15.76 13.42
N ARG A 98 4.22 16.23 14.65
CA ARG A 98 5.07 15.91 15.79
C ARG A 98 4.54 14.70 16.55
N ASP A 99 3.26 14.68 16.84
CA ASP A 99 2.62 13.67 17.70
C ASP A 99 1.60 12.87 16.89
N ILE A 100 2.09 12.17 15.86
CA ILE A 100 1.25 11.35 14.99
C ILE A 100 0.76 10.14 15.79
N PRO A 101 -0.56 9.94 15.91
CA PRO A 101 -1.10 8.77 16.59
C PRO A 101 -0.57 7.48 15.99
N TYR A 102 -0.18 6.53 16.85
CA TYR A 102 0.37 5.24 16.43
C TYR A 102 -0.55 4.50 15.46
N ILE A 103 -1.86 4.58 15.68
CA ILE A 103 -2.88 3.96 14.82
C ILE A 103 -2.88 4.52 13.38
N ARG A 104 -2.28 5.69 13.15
CA ARG A 104 -2.18 6.33 11.84
C ARG A 104 -0.88 6.01 11.11
N GLN A 105 0.08 5.37 11.77
CA GLN A 105 1.32 4.98 11.11
C GLN A 105 1.08 3.97 9.99
N ASN A 106 1.99 3.92 9.04
CA ASN A 106 1.89 2.97 7.93
C ASN A 106 1.99 1.54 8.44
N VAL A 107 1.28 0.68 7.76
CA VAL A 107 1.29 -0.75 7.98
C VAL A 107 1.66 -1.41 6.67
N ILE A 108 2.83 -2.06 6.61
CA ILE A 108 3.27 -2.76 5.40
C ILE A 108 2.78 -4.20 5.42
N GLY A 109 2.35 -4.66 4.28
CA GLY A 109 2.03 -6.06 4.06
C GLY A 109 0.67 -6.28 3.45
N GLY A 110 0.45 -7.53 3.05
CA GLY A 110 -0.74 -7.93 2.33
C GLY A 110 -0.69 -7.58 0.85
N GLN A 111 -1.77 -7.86 0.19
CA GLN A 111 -1.96 -7.65 -1.24
C GLN A 111 -2.82 -6.41 -1.50
N TRP A 112 -2.76 -5.88 -2.71
CA TRP A 112 -3.73 -4.87 -3.17
C TRP A 112 -5.16 -5.40 -3.10
N PHE A 113 -5.34 -6.68 -3.31
CA PHE A 113 -6.56 -7.38 -3.01
C PHE A 113 -6.64 -7.65 -1.50
N GLY A 114 -7.73 -7.25 -0.84
CA GLY A 114 -7.86 -7.35 0.62
C GLY A 114 -7.12 -6.26 1.38
N HIS A 115 -7.20 -5.05 0.88
CA HIS A 115 -6.78 -3.84 1.59
C HIS A 115 -7.75 -3.58 2.74
N TYR A 116 -7.31 -3.77 3.98
CA TYR A 116 -8.20 -3.73 5.15
C TYR A 116 -8.19 -2.40 5.90
N PHE A 117 -7.11 -1.61 5.74
CA PHE A 117 -6.91 -0.35 6.45
C PHE A 117 -6.42 0.72 5.48
N GLU A 118 -6.85 1.98 5.67
CA GLU A 118 -6.37 3.13 4.89
C GLU A 118 -4.84 3.28 4.94
N GLN A 119 -4.22 2.99 6.10
CA GLN A 119 -2.79 3.05 6.33
C GLN A 119 -2.02 1.83 5.83
N GLN A 120 -2.69 0.82 5.28
CA GLN A 120 -2.03 -0.38 4.76
C GLN A 120 -1.35 -0.07 3.43
N MET A 121 -0.04 -0.36 3.39
CA MET A 121 0.78 -0.26 2.18
C MET A 121 1.13 -1.68 1.71
N PRO A 122 0.38 -2.22 0.73
CA PRO A 122 0.65 -3.56 0.22
C PRO A 122 2.05 -3.65 -0.38
N PHE A 123 2.74 -4.72 -0.07
CA PHE A 123 4.06 -4.97 -0.63
C PHE A 123 4.27 -6.47 -0.90
N VAL A 124 4.78 -6.76 -2.07
CA VAL A 124 5.00 -8.12 -2.56
C VAL A 124 5.95 -8.91 -1.65
N GLY A 125 5.52 -10.09 -1.23
CA GLY A 125 6.30 -10.98 -0.38
C GLY A 125 6.29 -10.63 1.11
N VAL A 126 5.46 -9.66 1.52
CA VAL A 126 5.18 -9.38 2.93
C VAL A 126 3.73 -9.75 3.21
N GLY A 127 3.53 -10.92 3.78
CA GLY A 127 2.19 -11.50 3.95
C GLY A 127 1.41 -10.98 5.13
N ASN A 128 2.08 -10.74 6.22
CA ASN A 128 1.47 -10.25 7.43
C ASN A 128 1.59 -8.74 7.49
N VAL A 129 0.58 -8.13 8.13
CA VAL A 129 0.61 -6.72 8.45
C VAL A 129 1.71 -6.46 9.46
N GLU A 130 2.76 -5.77 9.04
CA GLU A 130 3.87 -5.35 9.88
C GLU A 130 3.83 -3.84 10.09
N LEU A 131 4.07 -3.43 11.31
CA LEU A 131 4.16 -2.03 11.67
C LEU A 131 5.38 -1.37 11.08
N THR A 132 5.21 -0.09 10.79
CA THR A 132 6.28 0.65 10.17
C THR A 132 6.33 2.10 10.55
N ASP A 133 7.28 2.75 9.96
CA ASP A 133 7.59 4.16 10.11
C ASP A 133 6.52 5.05 9.45
N PRO A 134 6.45 6.34 9.81
CA PRO A 134 5.49 7.28 9.25
C PRO A 134 5.65 7.56 7.76
N HIS A 135 6.79 7.22 7.17
CA HIS A 135 7.03 7.45 5.73
C HIS A 135 7.29 6.14 5.02
N PHE A 136 6.49 5.87 3.99
CA PHE A 136 6.63 4.72 3.10
C PHE A 136 6.59 5.16 1.64
N ILE A 137 7.55 4.70 0.85
CA ILE A 137 7.59 4.91 -0.61
C ILE A 137 7.97 3.60 -1.27
N ALA A 138 7.28 3.24 -2.33
CA ALA A 138 7.54 2.02 -3.10
C ALA A 138 7.46 2.27 -4.61
N MET A 139 8.24 1.49 -5.33
CA MET A 139 8.18 1.36 -6.79
C MET A 139 8.00 -0.11 -7.14
N GLN A 140 7.19 -0.38 -8.15
CA GLN A 140 6.92 -1.73 -8.63
C GLN A 140 6.90 -1.75 -10.15
N LEU A 141 7.42 -2.81 -10.71
CA LEU A 141 7.29 -3.15 -12.13
C LEU A 141 6.56 -4.48 -12.23
N LYS A 142 5.39 -4.47 -12.86
CA LYS A 142 4.63 -5.67 -13.20
C LYS A 142 4.77 -5.97 -14.68
N ALA A 143 5.20 -7.17 -14.99
CA ALA A 143 5.19 -7.74 -16.34
C ALA A 143 4.00 -8.69 -16.45
N GLN A 144 3.14 -8.48 -17.43
CA GLN A 144 1.94 -9.25 -17.67
C GLN A 144 2.02 -9.94 -19.03
N GLN A 145 2.02 -11.26 -19.05
CA GLN A 145 1.96 -12.08 -20.26
C GLN A 145 0.58 -12.72 -20.36
N ARG A 146 -0.16 -12.41 -21.42
CA ARG A 146 -1.42 -13.07 -21.74
C ARG A 146 -1.16 -14.36 -22.52
N LEU A 147 -1.75 -15.46 -22.06
CA LEU A 147 -1.73 -16.78 -22.70
C LEU A 147 -3.14 -17.09 -23.21
N GLY A 148 -3.36 -16.91 -24.51
CA GLY A 148 -4.70 -17.06 -25.10
C GLY A 148 -5.68 -15.98 -24.68
N THR A 149 -6.94 -16.35 -24.37
CA THR A 149 -8.03 -15.39 -24.14
C THR A 149 -8.11 -14.91 -22.70
N ASN A 150 -8.00 -15.80 -21.74
CA ASN A 150 -8.34 -15.54 -20.33
C ASN A 150 -7.18 -15.87 -19.35
N ASN A 151 -6.06 -16.38 -19.83
CA ASN A 151 -4.96 -16.81 -18.98
C ASN A 151 -3.84 -15.78 -18.97
N TYR A 152 -3.28 -15.51 -17.78
CA TYR A 152 -2.24 -14.52 -17.57
C TYR A 152 -1.14 -15.07 -16.65
N ILE A 153 0.09 -14.81 -17.01
CA ILE A 153 1.23 -14.94 -16.10
C ILE A 153 1.65 -13.53 -15.71
N LEU A 154 1.80 -13.31 -14.42
CA LEU A 154 2.23 -12.04 -13.85
C LEU A 154 3.57 -12.24 -13.14
N PHE A 155 4.51 -11.36 -13.43
CA PHE A 155 5.74 -11.23 -12.70
C PHE A 155 5.87 -9.82 -12.15
N HIS A 156 6.07 -9.69 -10.83
CA HIS A 156 6.27 -8.40 -10.17
C HIS A 156 7.66 -8.35 -9.54
N VAL A 157 8.28 -7.19 -9.68
CA VAL A 157 9.46 -6.79 -8.91
C VAL A 157 9.12 -5.48 -8.23
N ALA A 158 9.35 -5.42 -6.93
CA ALA A 158 9.08 -4.24 -6.13
C ALA A 158 10.28 -3.86 -5.27
N ALA A 159 10.45 -2.56 -5.07
CA ALA A 159 11.42 -2.00 -4.13
C ALA A 159 10.72 -0.94 -3.27
N ALA A 160 10.96 -0.96 -1.97
CA ALA A 160 10.37 0.01 -1.06
C ALA A 160 11.37 0.47 0.02
N GLN A 161 11.07 1.66 0.55
CA GLN A 161 11.71 2.21 1.72
C GLN A 161 10.66 2.65 2.73
N HIS A 162 10.94 2.39 4.01
CA HIS A 162 10.18 2.92 5.13
C HIS A 162 11.12 3.55 6.13
N VAL A 163 10.83 4.74 6.59
CA VAL A 163 11.72 5.53 7.45
C VAL A 163 10.94 6.41 8.43
N ASP A 164 11.52 6.63 9.59
CA ASP A 164 11.01 7.59 10.57
C ASP A 164 11.16 9.05 10.11
N LYS A 165 12.22 9.35 9.36
CA LYS A 165 12.50 10.69 8.83
C LYS A 165 12.87 10.61 7.35
N LEU A 166 12.22 11.44 6.51
CA LEU A 166 12.45 11.47 5.06
C LEU A 166 13.91 11.67 4.66
N ARG A 167 14.69 12.40 5.45
CA ARG A 167 16.13 12.61 5.18
C ARG A 167 16.94 11.31 5.20
N ASN A 168 16.44 10.28 5.86
CA ASN A 168 17.12 9.00 6.05
C ASN A 168 16.70 7.95 5.00
N ILE A 169 15.94 8.36 3.98
CA ILE A 169 15.34 7.43 3.01
C ILE A 169 16.36 6.62 2.21
N LEU A 170 17.60 7.14 2.09
CA LEU A 170 18.69 6.46 1.38
C LEU A 170 19.72 5.80 2.31
N ASP A 171 19.52 5.89 3.61
CA ASP A 171 20.52 5.41 4.60
C ASP A 171 20.50 3.88 4.76
N LYS A 172 19.37 3.24 4.42
CA LYS A 172 19.20 1.79 4.50
C LYS A 172 19.00 1.19 3.12
N GLY A 173 19.41 -0.07 2.96
CA GLY A 173 19.12 -0.82 1.74
C GLY A 173 17.61 -0.95 1.53
N PRO A 174 17.13 -0.95 0.27
CA PRO A 174 15.71 -1.09 -0.02
C PRO A 174 15.18 -2.47 0.37
N MET A 175 13.94 -2.50 0.80
CA MET A 175 13.16 -3.72 0.85
C MET A 175 12.85 -4.14 -0.59
N LEU A 176 13.14 -5.39 -0.94
CA LEU A 176 12.90 -5.96 -2.28
C LEU A 176 11.85 -7.05 -2.19
N GLY A 177 10.95 -7.08 -3.16
CA GLY A 177 9.92 -8.11 -3.28
C GLY A 177 9.80 -8.63 -4.71
N TYR A 178 9.45 -9.91 -4.81
CA TYR A 178 9.27 -10.62 -6.08
C TYR A 178 8.01 -11.46 -6.02
N GLN A 179 7.26 -11.49 -7.11
CA GLN A 179 6.08 -12.32 -7.25
C GLN A 179 6.06 -12.97 -8.64
N LEU A 180 5.68 -14.24 -8.67
CA LEU A 180 5.31 -14.95 -9.89
C LEU A 180 3.94 -15.58 -9.67
N GLY A 181 2.97 -15.24 -10.53
CA GLY A 181 1.60 -15.71 -10.41
C GLY A 181 1.02 -16.15 -11.73
N TYR A 182 0.07 -17.08 -11.64
CA TYR A 182 -0.77 -17.49 -12.76
C TYR A 182 -2.23 -17.15 -12.40
N TYR A 183 -2.93 -16.52 -13.36
CA TYR A 183 -4.30 -16.04 -13.16
C TYR A 183 -5.19 -16.37 -14.35
N TYR A 184 -6.41 -16.72 -14.04
CA TYR A 184 -7.47 -16.91 -15.01
C TYR A 184 -8.53 -15.80 -14.84
N LYS A 185 -8.84 -15.08 -15.92
CA LYS A 185 -9.85 -14.03 -15.93
C LYS A 185 -11.23 -14.67 -15.99
N THR A 186 -12.01 -14.55 -14.93
CA THR A 186 -13.41 -14.98 -14.87
C THR A 186 -14.35 -13.78 -14.97
N ILE A 187 -15.65 -14.05 -15.07
CA ILE A 187 -16.70 -13.03 -15.00
C ILE A 187 -16.83 -12.43 -13.59
N PHE A 188 -16.32 -13.12 -12.56
CA PHE A 188 -16.33 -12.69 -11.15
C PHE A 188 -14.99 -12.09 -10.71
N GLY A 189 -14.07 -11.82 -11.65
CA GLY A 189 -12.73 -11.31 -11.39
C GLY A 189 -11.62 -12.32 -11.61
N PRO A 190 -10.38 -11.99 -11.27
CA PRO A 190 -9.23 -12.87 -11.43
C PRO A 190 -9.28 -14.01 -10.42
N LEU A 191 -9.11 -15.22 -10.92
CA LEU A 191 -8.88 -16.41 -10.13
C LEU A 191 -7.44 -16.85 -10.35
N GLY A 192 -6.63 -16.96 -9.31
CA GLY A 192 -5.24 -17.31 -9.52
C GLY A 192 -4.47 -17.66 -8.26
N ALA A 193 -3.21 -17.99 -8.46
CA ALA A 193 -2.28 -18.26 -7.39
C ALA A 193 -0.93 -17.61 -7.68
N SER A 194 -0.23 -17.21 -6.63
CA SER A 194 1.11 -16.65 -6.75
C SER A 194 2.05 -17.14 -5.66
N PHE A 195 3.33 -17.18 -6.02
CA PHE A 195 4.43 -17.30 -5.08
C PHE A 195 5.10 -15.94 -4.95
N GLU A 196 5.42 -15.58 -3.73
CA GLU A 196 5.99 -14.29 -3.39
C GLU A 196 7.13 -14.43 -2.40
N TYR A 197 8.14 -13.61 -2.58
CA TYR A 197 9.30 -13.54 -1.71
C TYR A 197 9.70 -12.10 -1.45
N SER A 198 10.14 -11.79 -0.25
CA SER A 198 10.77 -10.52 0.09
C SER A 198 12.00 -10.75 0.95
N ASN A 199 13.04 -9.92 0.73
CA ASN A 199 14.22 -9.89 1.59
C ASN A 199 13.93 -9.37 3.02
N LYS A 200 12.73 -8.82 3.25
CA LYS A 200 12.28 -8.37 4.57
C LYS A 200 11.83 -9.54 5.44
N THR A 201 11.07 -10.46 4.86
CA THR A 201 10.53 -11.63 5.57
C THR A 201 11.44 -12.85 5.47
N ASP A 202 12.29 -12.88 4.43
CA ASP A 202 13.15 -14.00 4.06
C ASP A 202 12.39 -15.33 3.98
N CYS A 203 11.14 -15.25 3.53
CA CYS A 203 10.22 -16.37 3.46
C CYS A 203 9.47 -16.38 2.14
N LEU A 204 9.21 -17.58 1.60
CA LEU A 204 8.37 -17.77 0.43
C LEU A 204 6.91 -17.89 0.87
N HIS A 205 6.07 -16.99 0.39
CA HIS A 205 4.63 -16.99 0.62
C HIS A 205 3.90 -17.54 -0.59
N PHE A 206 2.81 -18.24 -0.35
CA PHE A 206 1.89 -18.72 -1.39
C PHE A 206 0.51 -18.10 -1.15
N TYR A 207 -0.05 -17.49 -2.20
CA TYR A 207 -1.37 -16.87 -2.17
C TYR A 207 -2.29 -17.47 -3.21
N ILE A 208 -3.57 -17.56 -2.85
CA ILE A 208 -4.68 -17.87 -3.76
C ILE A 208 -5.58 -16.64 -3.79
N ASN A 209 -5.80 -16.09 -4.97
CA ASN A 209 -6.67 -14.95 -5.20
C ASN A 209 -7.99 -15.42 -5.83
N LEU A 210 -9.09 -15.02 -5.21
CA LEU A 210 -10.45 -15.33 -5.64
C LEU A 210 -11.25 -14.03 -5.74
N GLY A 211 -11.39 -13.44 -6.93
CA GLY A 211 -12.27 -12.30 -7.15
C GLY A 211 -11.58 -11.00 -7.56
N PHE A 212 -12.30 -9.87 -7.42
CA PHE A 212 -11.85 -8.55 -7.86
C PHE A 212 -10.81 -7.94 -6.90
N GLU A 213 -9.87 -7.20 -7.49
CA GLU A 213 -9.12 -6.14 -6.79
C GLU A 213 -10.00 -4.88 -6.79
N PHE A 214 -10.34 -4.38 -5.64
CA PHE A 214 -11.08 -3.13 -5.47
C PHE A 214 -10.12 -1.98 -5.18
#